data_1789e33ebe4ea39c12a9581c933dbcf4
#
_entry.id   1789e33ebe4ea39c12a9581c933dbcf4
#
_cell.length_a   1.000
_cell.length_b   1.000
_cell.length_c   1.000
_cell.angle_alpha   90.00
_cell.angle_beta   90.00
_cell.angle_gamma   90.00
#
_symmetry.space_group_name_H-M   'P 1'
#
loop_
_entity.id
_entity.type
_entity.pdbx_description
1 polymer ?
#
loop_
_entity_poly.entity_id
_entity_poly.type
_entity_poly.pdbx_seq_one_letter_code
_entity_poly.pdbx_strand_id
1 'polypeptide(L)'
;TEATETPKTYESVTPPATGISEEENLASDGDIHKVYLTFEDGPSDHTGEILDILAQYDVKATFFVVGKEDEESQALYQRIADEGHTLGMHSYSNKYSQIYQSDEAFEEDFERLRDELHQVTGVNSIYYRFPGGSSNQISNVPMSDFIHYLNEQGVIYYDWNVSAGDAASNAYSSEEIV
;
A
#
# COMPACT_ATOMS: atom_id res chain seq x y z
N THR A 1 -1.14 -25.15 -30.05
CA THR A 1 -2.29 -25.10 -29.11
C THR A 1 -1.92 -24.08 -28.05
N GLU A 2 -2.27 -22.83 -28.35
CA GLU A 2 -2.21 -21.72 -27.39
C GLU A 2 -3.23 -22.00 -26.29
N ALA A 3 -2.76 -22.06 -25.06
CA ALA A 3 -3.61 -22.04 -23.89
C ALA A 3 -4.03 -20.57 -23.66
N THR A 4 -5.27 -20.25 -24.00
CA THR A 4 -5.91 -19.01 -23.61
C THR A 4 -6.10 -19.05 -22.09
N GLU A 5 -5.27 -18.34 -21.36
CA GLU A 5 -5.52 -18.09 -19.94
C GLU A 5 -6.77 -17.22 -19.83
N THR A 6 -7.74 -17.73 -19.10
CA THR A 6 -8.97 -16.99 -18.75
C THR A 6 -8.59 -15.94 -17.70
N PRO A 7 -9.01 -14.67 -17.85
CA PRO A 7 -8.72 -13.68 -16.82
C PRO A 7 -9.31 -14.11 -15.48
N LYS A 8 -8.45 -14.09 -14.45
CA LYS A 8 -8.86 -14.36 -13.06
C LYS A 8 -9.81 -13.26 -12.64
N THR A 9 -11.09 -13.58 -12.46
CA THR A 9 -12.06 -12.66 -11.84
C THR A 9 -11.90 -12.73 -10.33
N TYR A 10 -11.36 -11.68 -9.73
CA TYR A 10 -11.40 -11.50 -8.29
C TYR A 10 -12.79 -11.00 -7.89
N GLU A 11 -13.43 -11.69 -6.94
CA GLU A 11 -14.69 -11.21 -6.38
C GLU A 11 -14.44 -9.86 -5.69
N SER A 12 -15.21 -8.85 -6.08
CA SER A 12 -15.21 -7.53 -5.44
C SER A 12 -15.65 -7.71 -3.97
N VAL A 13 -14.68 -7.76 -3.06
CA VAL A 13 -14.98 -7.69 -1.64
C VAL A 13 -15.20 -6.21 -1.32
N THR A 14 -16.45 -5.85 -1.11
CA THR A 14 -16.79 -4.56 -0.52
C THR A 14 -16.00 -4.45 0.80
N PRO A 15 -15.16 -3.41 1.00
CA PRO A 15 -14.48 -3.25 2.27
C PRO A 15 -15.53 -3.27 3.37
N PRO A 16 -15.26 -3.88 4.55
CA PRO A 16 -16.16 -3.79 5.67
C PRO A 16 -16.38 -2.29 5.91
N ALA A 17 -17.59 -1.83 5.67
CA ALA A 17 -18.01 -0.52 6.11
C ALA A 17 -17.84 -0.56 7.63
N THR A 18 -16.73 -0.03 8.12
CA THR A 18 -16.65 0.35 9.53
C THR A 18 -17.69 1.45 9.64
N GLY A 19 -18.89 1.03 9.98
CA GLY A 19 -20.02 1.91 10.20
C GLY A 19 -19.69 2.83 11.35
N ILE A 20 -19.12 3.97 11.04
CA ILE A 20 -19.31 5.14 11.87
C ILE A 20 -20.73 5.58 11.56
N SER A 21 -21.66 5.19 12.42
CA SER A 21 -23.02 5.68 12.36
C SER A 21 -22.96 7.20 12.41
N GLU A 22 -23.67 7.87 11.51
CA GLU A 22 -23.78 9.34 11.46
C GLU A 22 -24.36 9.97 12.76
N GLU A 23 -24.69 9.16 13.77
CA GLU A 23 -25.28 9.60 15.03
C GLU A 23 -24.28 10.01 16.13
N GLU A 24 -22.97 9.77 15.98
CA GLU A 24 -21.96 10.24 16.96
C GLU A 24 -21.43 11.65 16.70
N ASN A 25 -22.00 12.41 15.76
CA ASN A 25 -21.53 13.72 15.37
C ASN A 25 -22.23 14.87 16.11
N LEU A 26 -22.57 14.70 17.37
CA LEU A 26 -23.13 15.76 18.25
C LEU A 26 -22.26 16.04 19.47
N ALA A 27 -20.94 15.97 19.33
CA ALA A 27 -20.01 16.55 20.32
C ALA A 27 -19.37 17.79 19.73
N SER A 28 -19.83 18.91 20.22
CA SER A 28 -19.34 20.30 20.08
C SER A 28 -17.87 20.49 19.71
N ASP A 29 -17.66 21.30 18.65
CA ASP A 29 -16.73 22.42 18.59
C ASP A 29 -15.27 22.13 19.02
N GLY A 30 -14.63 21.22 18.30
CA GLY A 30 -13.20 21.09 18.18
C GLY A 30 -12.91 20.52 16.81
N ASP A 31 -12.07 21.18 16.01
CA ASP A 31 -11.61 20.67 14.72
C ASP A 31 -10.99 19.28 14.91
N ILE A 32 -11.74 18.22 14.57
CA ILE A 32 -11.21 16.86 14.59
C ILE A 32 -10.34 16.71 13.35
N HIS A 33 -9.03 16.74 13.55
CA HIS A 33 -8.07 16.46 12.48
C HIS A 33 -7.88 14.94 12.37
N LYS A 34 -8.19 14.37 11.19
CA LYS A 34 -7.91 12.98 10.88
C LYS A 34 -6.52 12.88 10.27
N VAL A 35 -5.68 12.01 10.83
CA VAL A 35 -4.36 11.66 10.32
C VAL A 35 -4.38 10.19 9.88
N TYR A 36 -3.95 9.94 8.65
CA TYR A 36 -3.77 8.59 8.12
C TYR A 36 -2.28 8.27 8.09
N LEU A 37 -1.84 7.40 8.99
CA LEU A 37 -0.47 6.92 9.01
C LEU A 37 -0.26 5.91 7.88
N THR A 38 0.80 6.12 7.11
CA THR A 38 1.19 5.21 6.04
C THR A 38 2.68 4.90 6.11
N PHE A 39 3.03 3.65 5.87
CA PHE A 39 4.41 3.17 5.76
C PHE A 39 4.59 2.57 4.38
N GLU A 40 5.76 2.76 3.76
CA GLU A 40 6.08 2.22 2.44
C GLU A 40 7.42 1.49 2.45
N ASP A 41 7.74 0.78 1.35
CA ASP A 41 8.98 0.02 1.13
C ASP A 41 9.20 -1.21 2.05
N GLY A 42 8.32 -1.45 3.02
CA GLY A 42 8.38 -2.66 3.87
C GLY A 42 7.89 -3.93 3.14
N PRO A 43 8.00 -5.09 3.78
CA PRO A 43 8.55 -5.37 5.12
C PRO A 43 10.06 -5.14 5.25
N SER A 44 10.47 -4.73 6.43
CA SER A 44 11.87 -4.55 6.81
C SER A 44 12.09 -5.02 8.25
N ASP A 45 13.33 -5.01 8.71
CA ASP A 45 13.71 -5.35 10.09
C ASP A 45 12.94 -4.54 11.14
N HIS A 46 12.44 -3.34 10.78
CA HIS A 46 11.68 -2.47 11.68
C HIS A 46 10.17 -2.69 11.62
N THR A 47 9.65 -3.40 10.64
CA THR A 47 8.19 -3.55 10.46
C THR A 47 7.53 -4.19 11.67
N GLY A 48 8.17 -5.22 12.26
CA GLY A 48 7.65 -5.88 13.46
C GLY A 48 7.56 -4.93 14.67
N GLU A 49 8.58 -4.11 14.88
CA GLU A 49 8.60 -3.12 15.95
C GLU A 49 7.55 -2.02 15.76
N ILE A 50 7.35 -1.56 14.52
CA ILE A 50 6.30 -0.60 14.18
C ILE A 50 4.91 -1.18 14.51
N LEU A 51 4.66 -2.43 14.15
CA LEU A 51 3.39 -3.11 14.49
C LEU A 51 3.18 -3.20 16.00
N ASP A 52 4.21 -3.52 16.77
CA ASP A 52 4.15 -3.56 18.23
C ASP A 52 3.79 -2.18 18.83
N ILE A 53 4.38 -1.12 18.30
CA ILE A 53 4.08 0.25 18.73
C ILE A 53 2.63 0.62 18.37
N LEU A 54 2.19 0.35 17.16
CA LEU A 54 0.82 0.63 16.74
C LEU A 54 -0.20 -0.11 17.60
N ALA A 55 0.08 -1.38 17.95
CA ALA A 55 -0.75 -2.16 18.85
C ALA A 55 -0.78 -1.57 20.28
N GLN A 56 0.34 -1.08 20.78
CA GLN A 56 0.42 -0.45 22.12
C GLN A 56 -0.48 0.79 22.23
N TYR A 57 -0.63 1.54 21.13
CA TYR A 57 -1.44 2.77 21.10
C TYR A 57 -2.84 2.56 20.50
N ASP A 58 -3.20 1.32 20.15
CA ASP A 58 -4.47 0.96 19.48
C ASP A 58 -4.70 1.80 18.19
N VAL A 59 -3.64 2.01 17.42
CA VAL A 59 -3.66 2.78 16.16
C VAL A 59 -3.55 1.84 14.98
N LYS A 60 -4.35 2.09 13.95
CA LYS A 60 -4.24 1.39 12.67
C LYS A 60 -3.55 2.26 11.62
N ALA A 61 -2.83 1.60 10.71
CA ALA A 61 -2.08 2.25 9.65
C ALA A 61 -2.29 1.53 8.31
N THR A 62 -1.80 2.14 7.23
CA THR A 62 -1.71 1.51 5.91
C THR A 62 -0.24 1.23 5.61
N PHE A 63 0.04 0.00 5.21
CA PHE A 63 1.37 -0.44 4.78
C PHE A 63 1.36 -0.67 3.27
N PHE A 64 2.05 0.16 2.51
CA PHE A 64 2.30 -0.04 1.08
C PHE A 64 3.56 -0.85 0.91
N VAL A 65 3.39 -2.16 0.73
CA VAL A 65 4.48 -3.13 0.78
C VAL A 65 5.09 -3.42 -0.58
N VAL A 66 6.33 -3.92 -0.58
CA VAL A 66 7.03 -4.43 -1.76
C VAL A 66 7.08 -5.97 -1.72
N GLY A 67 7.33 -6.61 -2.87
CA GLY A 67 7.41 -8.07 -2.96
C GLY A 67 8.61 -8.63 -2.20
N LYS A 68 8.38 -9.67 -1.39
CA LYS A 68 9.38 -10.39 -0.60
C LYS A 68 8.99 -11.87 -0.47
N GLU A 69 9.84 -12.75 -0.96
CA GLU A 69 9.57 -14.20 -0.99
C GLU A 69 10.05 -14.94 0.27
N ASP A 70 10.77 -14.29 1.16
CA ASP A 70 11.26 -14.91 2.39
C ASP A 70 10.16 -15.08 3.44
N GLU A 71 10.26 -16.15 4.23
CA GLU A 71 9.25 -16.53 5.22
C GLU A 71 9.03 -15.47 6.30
N GLU A 72 10.06 -14.72 6.66
CA GLU A 72 9.96 -13.66 7.67
C GLU A 72 9.12 -12.48 7.16
N SER A 73 9.38 -12.04 5.94
CA SER A 73 8.59 -10.98 5.29
C SER A 73 7.14 -11.41 5.06
N GLN A 74 6.92 -12.65 4.64
CA GLN A 74 5.56 -13.20 4.46
C GLN A 74 4.80 -13.28 5.78
N ALA A 75 5.46 -13.63 6.87
CA ALA A 75 4.86 -13.58 8.21
C ALA A 75 4.48 -12.15 8.62
N LEU A 76 5.23 -11.13 8.19
CA LEU A 76 4.90 -9.73 8.44
C LEU A 76 3.70 -9.25 7.60
N TYR A 77 3.54 -9.70 6.34
CA TYR A 77 2.31 -9.42 5.59
C TYR A 77 1.08 -10.00 6.30
N GLN A 78 1.19 -11.25 6.75
CA GLN A 78 0.11 -11.89 7.49
C GLN A 78 -0.21 -11.12 8.78
N ARG A 79 0.83 -10.70 9.50
CA ARG A 79 0.67 -9.94 10.73
C ARG A 79 0.00 -8.58 10.50
N ILE A 80 0.38 -7.85 9.44
CA ILE A 80 -0.26 -6.59 9.03
C ILE A 80 -1.77 -6.80 8.84
N ALA A 81 -2.15 -7.87 8.14
CA ALA A 81 -3.55 -8.17 7.87
C ALA A 81 -4.31 -8.59 9.14
N ASP A 82 -3.74 -9.51 9.94
CA ASP A 82 -4.39 -10.07 11.14
C ASP A 82 -4.58 -9.03 12.24
N GLU A 83 -3.66 -8.08 12.36
CA GLU A 83 -3.76 -6.98 13.32
C GLU A 83 -4.70 -5.86 12.86
N GLY A 84 -5.34 -6.01 11.68
CA GLY A 84 -6.36 -5.09 11.18
C GLY A 84 -5.81 -3.80 10.57
N HIS A 85 -4.56 -3.81 10.15
CA HIS A 85 -3.99 -2.74 9.33
C HIS A 85 -4.39 -2.91 7.87
N THR A 86 -4.31 -1.84 7.09
CA THR A 86 -4.53 -1.92 5.64
C THR A 86 -3.26 -2.40 4.95
N LEU A 87 -3.37 -3.54 4.26
CA LEU A 87 -2.30 -4.04 3.40
C LEU A 87 -2.49 -3.46 1.99
N GLY A 88 -1.67 -2.49 1.64
CA GLY A 88 -1.61 -1.85 0.33
C GLY A 88 -0.39 -2.33 -0.48
N MET A 89 -0.39 -2.05 -1.76
CA MET A 89 0.65 -2.42 -2.71
C MET A 89 1.51 -1.22 -3.07
N HIS A 90 2.83 -1.41 -3.15
CA HIS A 90 3.75 -0.39 -3.64
C HIS A 90 4.35 -0.80 -4.99
N SER A 91 5.10 -1.88 -5.03
CA SER A 91 5.67 -2.51 -6.22
C SER A 91 6.20 -3.87 -5.83
N TYR A 92 6.23 -4.83 -6.74
CA TYR A 92 6.92 -6.08 -6.45
C TYR A 92 8.43 -5.87 -6.37
N SER A 93 9.02 -5.25 -7.37
CA SER A 93 10.48 -5.10 -7.52
C SER A 93 11.04 -3.87 -6.82
N ASN A 94 10.26 -2.82 -6.65
CA ASN A 94 10.66 -1.46 -6.22
C ASN A 94 11.84 -0.88 -7.04
N LYS A 95 11.92 -1.26 -8.31
CA LYS A 95 12.98 -0.81 -9.23
C LYS A 95 12.37 0.06 -10.32
N TYR A 96 12.50 1.37 -10.17
CA TYR A 96 11.94 2.37 -11.09
C TYR A 96 12.26 2.11 -12.56
N SER A 97 13.51 1.69 -12.86
CA SER A 97 13.94 1.35 -14.21
C SER A 97 13.29 0.11 -14.81
N GLN A 98 12.64 -0.71 -13.99
CA GLN A 98 11.89 -1.89 -14.42
C GLN A 98 10.40 -1.57 -14.51
N ILE A 99 9.79 -1.13 -13.41
CA ILE A 99 8.35 -0.88 -13.33
C ILE A 99 7.85 0.20 -14.30
N TYR A 100 8.67 1.21 -14.59
CA TYR A 100 8.32 2.35 -15.45
C TYR A 100 8.91 2.27 -16.85
N GLN A 101 9.31 1.07 -17.29
CA GLN A 101 9.87 0.85 -18.61
C GLN A 101 8.81 0.82 -19.70
N SER A 102 7.69 0.15 -19.43
CA SER A 102 6.53 0.01 -20.33
C SER A 102 5.26 -0.30 -19.52
N ASP A 103 4.10 -0.26 -20.17
CA ASP A 103 2.82 -0.65 -19.57
C ASP A 103 2.87 -2.10 -19.11
N GLU A 104 3.34 -3.02 -19.95
CA GLU A 104 3.42 -4.45 -19.64
C GLU A 104 4.32 -4.71 -18.42
N ALA A 105 5.44 -3.98 -18.29
CA ALA A 105 6.35 -4.14 -17.16
C ALA A 105 5.71 -3.69 -15.84
N PHE A 106 4.90 -2.62 -15.87
CA PHE A 106 4.14 -2.16 -14.73
C PHE A 106 3.04 -3.16 -14.35
N GLU A 107 2.30 -3.64 -15.34
CA GLU A 107 1.23 -4.63 -15.16
C GLU A 107 1.77 -5.91 -14.53
N GLU A 108 2.88 -6.45 -15.04
CA GLU A 108 3.53 -7.66 -14.52
C GLU A 108 4.02 -7.47 -13.06
N ASP A 109 4.63 -6.33 -12.74
CA ASP A 109 5.10 -6.01 -11.39
C ASP A 109 3.91 -5.91 -10.41
N PHE A 110 2.85 -5.24 -10.82
CA PHE A 110 1.62 -5.09 -10.05
C PHE A 110 0.91 -6.42 -9.80
N GLU A 111 0.67 -7.20 -10.87
CA GLU A 111 -0.02 -8.49 -10.79
C GLU A 111 0.74 -9.46 -9.88
N ARG A 112 2.07 -9.50 -10.02
CA ARG A 112 2.91 -10.37 -9.21
C ARG A 112 2.79 -10.05 -7.72
N LEU A 113 2.82 -8.76 -7.35
CA LEU A 113 2.66 -8.37 -5.96
C LEU A 113 1.26 -8.71 -5.43
N ARG A 114 0.23 -8.42 -6.22
CA ARG A 114 -1.16 -8.69 -5.86
C ARG A 114 -1.40 -10.18 -5.60
N ASP A 115 -0.90 -11.03 -6.52
CA ASP A 115 -1.02 -12.49 -6.42
C ASP A 115 -0.26 -13.01 -5.17
N GLU A 116 0.95 -12.51 -4.88
CA GLU A 116 1.73 -12.89 -3.71
C GLU A 116 0.99 -12.54 -2.42
N LEU A 117 0.54 -11.30 -2.28
CA LEU A 117 -0.17 -10.85 -1.08
C LEU A 117 -1.45 -11.66 -0.86
N HIS A 118 -2.21 -11.91 -1.93
CA HIS A 118 -3.40 -12.76 -1.85
C HIS A 118 -3.07 -14.20 -1.46
N GLN A 119 -2.02 -14.78 -2.05
CA GLN A 119 -1.60 -16.15 -1.74
C GLN A 119 -1.18 -16.30 -0.28
N VAL A 120 -0.47 -15.33 0.26
CA VAL A 120 0.06 -15.36 1.64
C VAL A 120 -1.03 -15.04 2.66
N THR A 121 -1.85 -14.01 2.43
CA THR A 121 -2.75 -13.45 3.46
C THR A 121 -4.23 -13.68 3.18
N GLY A 122 -4.60 -14.07 1.96
CA GLY A 122 -6.00 -14.10 1.51
C GLY A 122 -6.60 -12.72 1.23
N VAL A 123 -5.86 -11.64 1.44
CA VAL A 123 -6.34 -10.26 1.22
C VAL A 123 -6.28 -9.90 -0.26
N ASN A 124 -7.39 -9.41 -0.81
CA ASN A 124 -7.42 -8.75 -2.10
C ASN A 124 -7.14 -7.26 -1.88
N SER A 125 -5.87 -6.85 -1.95
CA SER A 125 -5.52 -5.45 -1.81
C SER A 125 -6.08 -4.61 -2.95
N ILE A 126 -6.73 -3.51 -2.60
CA ILE A 126 -7.31 -2.54 -3.55
C ILE A 126 -6.65 -1.17 -3.45
N TYR A 127 -5.58 -1.05 -2.69
CA TYR A 127 -4.85 0.19 -2.48
C TYR A 127 -3.45 0.09 -3.05
N TYR A 128 -3.03 1.13 -3.76
CA TYR A 128 -1.73 1.22 -4.38
C TYR A 128 -1.07 2.56 -4.09
N ARG A 129 0.25 2.58 -3.99
CA ARG A 129 1.04 3.80 -3.98
C ARG A 129 2.17 3.66 -4.99
N PHE A 130 2.25 4.60 -5.93
CA PHE A 130 3.30 4.59 -6.94
C PHE A 130 4.68 4.87 -6.31
N PRO A 131 5.72 4.06 -6.59
CA PRO A 131 7.09 4.41 -6.27
C PRO A 131 7.47 5.78 -6.82
N GLY A 132 7.84 6.72 -5.93
CA GLY A 132 8.08 8.11 -6.29
C GLY A 132 6.85 8.98 -6.51
N GLY A 133 5.65 8.47 -6.21
CA GLY A 133 4.36 9.17 -6.33
C GLY A 133 3.77 9.15 -7.74
N SER A 134 2.49 9.48 -7.85
CA SER A 134 1.73 9.45 -9.12
C SER A 134 2.14 10.54 -10.12
N SER A 135 2.89 11.53 -9.69
CA SER A 135 3.38 12.65 -10.50
C SER A 135 4.88 12.59 -10.80
N ASN A 136 5.53 11.43 -10.56
CA ASN A 136 6.97 11.31 -10.81
C ASN A 136 7.31 11.56 -12.28
N GLN A 137 8.55 12.01 -12.54
CA GLN A 137 9.08 12.31 -13.87
C GLN A 137 10.08 11.25 -14.37
N ILE A 138 10.11 10.10 -13.69
CA ILE A 138 11.09 9.03 -13.96
C ILE A 138 10.58 8.10 -15.05
N SER A 139 9.24 7.96 -15.15
CA SER A 139 8.60 7.06 -16.09
C SER A 139 8.82 7.50 -17.54
N ASN A 140 9.09 6.54 -18.43
CA ASN A 140 9.12 6.73 -19.88
C ASN A 140 7.70 6.67 -20.51
N VAL A 141 6.74 6.14 -19.76
CA VAL A 141 5.33 6.04 -20.15
C VAL A 141 4.55 7.10 -19.36
N PRO A 142 3.51 7.72 -19.93
CA PRO A 142 2.67 8.64 -19.17
C PRO A 142 2.08 7.98 -17.92
N MET A 143 2.23 8.58 -16.76
CA MET A 143 1.66 8.06 -15.50
C MET A 143 0.14 7.87 -15.58
N SER A 144 -0.55 8.61 -16.47
CA SER A 144 -1.98 8.45 -16.76
C SER A 144 -2.36 7.04 -17.23
N ASP A 145 -1.47 6.36 -17.94
CA ASP A 145 -1.75 5.05 -18.51
C ASP A 145 -1.75 3.98 -17.41
N PHE A 146 -0.77 4.05 -16.49
CA PHE A 146 -0.76 3.21 -15.28
C PHE A 146 -1.94 3.50 -14.34
N ILE A 147 -2.32 4.77 -14.18
CA ILE A 147 -3.50 5.15 -13.41
C ILE A 147 -4.77 4.57 -14.03
N HIS A 148 -4.87 4.61 -15.36
CA HIS A 148 -6.00 4.02 -16.08
C HIS A 148 -6.08 2.51 -15.83
N TYR A 149 -4.96 1.81 -15.99
CA TYR A 149 -4.86 0.39 -15.70
C TYR A 149 -5.30 0.04 -14.28
N LEU A 150 -4.78 0.73 -13.24
CA LEU A 150 -5.19 0.50 -11.86
C LEU A 150 -6.70 0.69 -11.65
N ASN A 151 -7.29 1.71 -12.28
CA ASN A 151 -8.74 1.97 -12.22
C ASN A 151 -9.53 0.83 -12.85
N GLU A 152 -9.08 0.26 -13.98
CA GLU A 152 -9.70 -0.91 -14.62
C GLU A 152 -9.61 -2.15 -13.72
N GLN A 153 -8.55 -2.26 -12.92
CA GLN A 153 -8.38 -3.33 -11.92
C GLN A 153 -9.17 -3.07 -10.63
N GLY A 154 -9.92 -1.96 -10.52
CA GLY A 154 -10.65 -1.58 -9.30
C GLY A 154 -9.74 -1.16 -8.15
N VAL A 155 -8.53 -0.71 -8.45
CA VAL A 155 -7.52 -0.31 -7.46
C VAL A 155 -7.46 1.22 -7.35
N ILE A 156 -7.39 1.70 -6.13
CA ILE A 156 -7.31 3.12 -5.78
C ILE A 156 -5.87 3.44 -5.39
N TYR A 157 -5.27 4.45 -5.99
CA TYR A 157 -3.93 4.89 -5.59
C TYR A 157 -3.98 6.09 -4.63
N TYR A 158 -2.97 6.19 -3.78
CA TYR A 158 -2.79 7.28 -2.82
C TYR A 158 -1.36 7.78 -2.82
N ASP A 159 -1.19 9.09 -2.99
CA ASP A 159 0.05 9.78 -2.66
C ASP A 159 0.02 10.21 -1.16
N TRP A 160 0.89 11.10 -0.78
CA TRP A 160 0.98 11.66 0.57
C TRP A 160 0.93 13.20 0.49
N ASN A 161 0.48 13.83 1.53
CA ASN A 161 0.47 15.30 1.67
C ASN A 161 1.40 15.80 2.80
N VAL A 162 1.88 14.88 3.64
CA VAL A 162 2.89 15.12 4.69
C VAL A 162 3.89 13.99 4.66
N SER A 163 5.18 14.31 4.70
CA SER A 163 6.28 13.35 4.77
C SER A 163 7.07 13.56 6.06
N ALA A 164 7.43 12.47 6.73
CA ALA A 164 8.34 12.50 7.88
C ALA A 164 9.79 12.80 7.48
N GLY A 165 10.13 12.68 6.18
CA GLY A 165 11.48 12.93 5.68
C GLY A 165 12.52 11.88 6.10
N ASP A 166 12.06 10.74 6.61
CA ASP A 166 12.88 9.64 7.11
C ASP A 166 13.68 8.92 6.02
N ALA A 167 13.19 8.93 4.77
CA ALA A 167 13.89 8.40 3.60
C ALA A 167 14.94 9.35 3.01
N ALA A 168 15.07 10.58 3.53
CA ALA A 168 16.05 11.54 3.04
C ALA A 168 17.47 11.20 3.52
N SER A 169 18.49 11.58 2.74
CA SER A 169 19.90 11.38 3.12
C SER A 169 20.31 12.08 4.42
N ASN A 170 19.53 13.08 4.84
CA ASN A 170 19.61 13.76 6.13
C ASN A 170 18.28 13.56 6.86
N ALA A 171 17.97 12.31 7.22
CA ALA A 171 16.76 11.98 7.96
C ALA A 171 16.64 12.84 9.23
N TYR A 172 15.43 13.33 9.48
CA TYR A 172 15.14 14.05 10.71
C TYR A 172 15.30 13.14 11.93
N SER A 173 15.74 13.71 13.03
CA SER A 173 15.70 13.03 14.32
C SER A 173 14.24 12.87 14.79
N SER A 174 14.00 11.92 15.70
CA SER A 174 12.65 11.72 16.27
C SER A 174 12.08 12.98 16.93
N GLU A 175 12.94 13.89 17.42
CA GLU A 175 12.54 15.17 18.02
C GLU A 175 12.12 16.22 16.97
N GLU A 176 12.59 16.08 15.72
CA GLU A 176 12.26 17.00 14.62
C GLU A 176 11.01 16.56 13.85
N ILE A 177 10.57 15.31 14.00
CA ILE A 177 9.38 14.77 13.32
C ILE A 177 8.07 15.12 14.07
N VAL A 178 8.14 15.51 15.35
CA VAL A 178 6.99 15.77 16.23
C VAL A 178 6.48 17.21 16.11
#